data_51aafeed67f2283fb95d3c6e53c7349b
#
_entry.id   51aafeed67f2283fb95d3c6e53c7349b
#
_cell.length_a   1.000
_cell.length_b   1.000
_cell.length_c   1.000
_cell.angle_alpha   90.00
_cell.angle_beta   90.00
_cell.angle_gamma   90.00
#
_symmetry.space_group_name_H-M   'P 1'
#
loop_
_entity.id
_entity.type
_entity.pdbx_description
1 polymer ?
#
loop_
_entity_poly.entity_id
_entity_poly.type
_entity_poly.pdbx_seq_one_letter_code
_entity_poly.pdbx_strand_id
1 'polypeptide(L)'
;ESQCEGKCIRGFKGDPISIGKLERFVADWSRENGVVPAKPETTNGIKVAVIGSGPSGLTCAGDLAKLGYEVTIFEALHEPGGVLTYGIPEFRLPKTRVVRPEVENVKKLGVKIETDVIIGKSVTIDELMEEEGFKAVFIGSGAGLPKFMGIPGENANGVLSANEYLTRSNLMKAFRDDYDTPIYLGKKVAIVGGGNVAMDAARTALRLGAEVHVVYRRSEAELPARAEEVHHAKEEGVIFDLLTNPVEILTDENDWVTGMVVRKMELGEPDASGRRRPVEVEGSDYTIDVDTVIMSLGTSPNPLISSTTEGLETNKWKCIIADETNGKTTKEGVYAGGDAVTVSYTHLRAHET
;
A
#
# COMPACT_ATOMS: atom_id res chain seq x y z
N GLU A 1 -0.80 -4.01 11.85
CA GLU A 1 -0.67 -2.69 12.48
C GLU A 1 -0.78 -2.73 14.02
N SER A 2 -1.38 -3.75 14.62
CA SER A 2 -1.50 -3.91 16.08
C SER A 2 -0.94 -5.26 16.56
N GLN A 3 0.13 -5.73 15.95
CA GLN A 3 0.69 -7.06 16.23
C GLN A 3 1.12 -7.21 17.69
N CYS A 4 1.74 -6.19 18.25
CA CYS A 4 2.14 -6.17 19.66
C CYS A 4 0.91 -6.18 20.59
N GLU A 5 -0.14 -5.45 20.22
CA GLU A 5 -1.41 -5.43 20.98
C GLU A 5 -2.11 -6.80 20.91
N GLY A 6 -2.14 -7.42 19.72
CA GLY A 6 -2.72 -8.75 19.52
C GLY A 6 -2.01 -9.88 20.30
N LYS A 7 -0.74 -9.68 20.68
CA LYS A 7 0.04 -10.61 21.53
C LYS A 7 0.19 -10.14 22.98
N CYS A 8 -0.43 -9.03 23.34
CA CYS A 8 -0.30 -8.46 24.67
C CYS A 8 -0.96 -9.37 25.72
N ILE A 9 -0.23 -9.76 26.75
CA ILE A 9 -0.72 -10.64 27.82
C ILE A 9 -1.95 -10.06 28.54
N ARG A 10 -2.11 -8.75 28.59
CA ARG A 10 -3.31 -8.11 29.14
C ARG A 10 -4.57 -8.44 28.34
N GLY A 11 -4.46 -8.68 27.04
CA GLY A 11 -5.55 -9.05 26.15
C GLY A 11 -6.29 -10.33 26.58
N PHE A 12 -5.68 -11.17 27.43
CA PHE A 12 -6.35 -12.34 28.03
C PHE A 12 -7.33 -11.98 29.17
N LYS A 13 -7.24 -10.79 29.73
CA LYS A 13 -8.03 -10.37 30.93
C LYS A 13 -8.73 -9.01 30.73
N GLY A 14 -8.75 -8.46 29.54
CA GLY A 14 -9.33 -7.16 29.22
C GLY A 14 -8.67 -6.55 28.00
N ASP A 15 -8.68 -5.22 27.88
CA ASP A 15 -8.07 -4.54 26.74
C ASP A 15 -6.54 -4.64 26.78
N PRO A 16 -5.89 -4.90 25.63
CA PRO A 16 -4.44 -4.85 25.52
C PRO A 16 -3.91 -3.43 25.76
N ILE A 17 -2.62 -3.32 26.09
CA ILE A 17 -1.95 -2.02 26.15
C ILE A 17 -1.90 -1.45 24.72
N SER A 18 -2.34 -0.21 24.56
CA SER A 18 -2.33 0.50 23.27
C SER A 18 -0.91 0.89 22.85
N ILE A 19 -0.07 -0.10 22.56
CA ILE A 19 1.37 0.07 22.27
C ILE A 19 1.57 0.98 21.07
N GLY A 20 0.82 0.79 19.98
CA GLY A 20 0.92 1.62 18.78
C GLY A 20 0.57 3.11 19.04
N LYS A 21 -0.38 3.38 19.94
CA LYS A 21 -0.69 4.77 20.36
C LYS A 21 0.42 5.37 21.21
N LEU A 22 1.07 4.58 22.04
CA LEU A 22 2.23 5.01 22.85
C LEU A 22 3.46 5.27 21.96
N GLU A 23 3.73 4.42 20.99
CA GLU A 23 4.80 4.63 20.00
C GLU A 23 4.57 5.94 19.23
N ARG A 24 3.34 6.16 18.76
CA ARG A 24 2.97 7.41 18.09
C ARG A 24 3.19 8.63 19.01
N PHE A 25 2.77 8.55 20.25
CA PHE A 25 2.97 9.63 21.22
C PHE A 25 4.46 9.96 21.39
N VAL A 26 5.32 8.95 21.55
CA VAL A 26 6.77 9.16 21.69
C VAL A 26 7.37 9.75 20.40
N ALA A 27 6.95 9.27 19.23
CA ALA A 27 7.41 9.80 17.95
C ALA A 27 6.98 11.26 17.73
N ASP A 28 5.72 11.60 18.07
CA ASP A 28 5.21 12.97 18.00
C ASP A 28 6.00 13.89 18.96
N TRP A 29 6.23 13.45 20.20
CA TRP A 29 7.03 14.16 21.18
C TRP A 29 8.48 14.37 20.72
N SER A 30 9.11 13.32 20.21
CA SER A 30 10.49 13.37 19.69
C SER A 30 10.63 14.44 18.59
N ARG A 31 9.66 14.46 17.68
CA ARG A 31 9.61 15.42 16.57
C ARG A 31 9.40 16.85 17.04
N GLU A 32 8.49 17.06 17.98
CA GLU A 32 8.19 18.38 18.57
C GLU A 32 9.35 18.92 19.40
N ASN A 33 10.15 18.06 20.00
CA ASN A 33 11.34 18.43 20.79
C ASN A 33 12.64 18.40 19.99
N GLY A 34 12.58 18.19 18.66
CA GLY A 34 13.75 18.28 17.79
C GLY A 34 14.79 17.19 18.01
N VAL A 35 14.38 16.02 18.50
CA VAL A 35 15.30 14.88 18.65
C VAL A 35 15.72 14.41 17.27
N VAL A 36 17.01 14.40 17.03
CA VAL A 36 17.63 13.97 15.77
C VAL A 36 18.43 12.69 16.00
N PRO A 37 18.32 11.67 15.11
CA PRO A 37 19.13 10.47 15.24
C PRO A 37 20.63 10.79 15.13
N ALA A 38 21.43 10.11 15.93
CA ALA A 38 22.88 10.28 15.90
C ALA A 38 23.44 9.71 14.58
N LYS A 39 24.19 10.54 13.86
CA LYS A 39 24.93 10.10 12.69
C LYS A 39 26.27 9.48 13.14
N PRO A 40 26.73 8.35 12.55
CA PRO A 40 28.06 7.82 12.83
C PRO A 40 29.14 8.82 12.41
N GLU A 41 30.22 8.88 13.20
CA GLU A 41 31.34 9.81 12.96
C GLU A 41 32.13 9.47 11.69
N THR A 42 32.18 8.18 11.35
CA THR A 42 32.92 7.67 10.18
C THR A 42 32.05 6.68 9.38
N THR A 43 32.29 6.62 8.08
CA THR A 43 31.74 5.57 7.24
C THR A 43 32.75 4.43 7.06
N ASN A 44 32.22 3.23 6.74
CA ASN A 44 33.07 2.07 6.43
C ASN A 44 33.48 2.01 4.94
N GLY A 45 33.03 2.98 4.12
CA GLY A 45 33.28 3.08 2.67
C GLY A 45 32.55 2.05 1.81
N ILE A 46 31.64 1.28 2.39
CA ILE A 46 30.86 0.28 1.67
C ILE A 46 29.54 0.90 1.19
N LYS A 47 29.35 0.93 -0.12
CA LYS A 47 28.14 1.44 -0.75
C LYS A 47 27.04 0.38 -0.78
N VAL A 48 25.82 0.75 -0.38
CA VAL A 48 24.63 -0.09 -0.44
C VAL A 48 23.50 0.67 -1.16
N ALA A 49 22.92 0.05 -2.17
CA ALA A 49 21.75 0.57 -2.87
C ALA A 49 20.46 0.05 -2.22
N VAL A 50 19.47 0.93 -2.07
CA VAL A 50 18.12 0.57 -1.60
C VAL A 50 17.13 0.98 -2.68
N ILE A 51 16.33 0.04 -3.17
CA ILE A 51 15.35 0.27 -4.21
C ILE A 51 13.97 0.48 -3.59
N GLY A 52 13.46 1.71 -3.71
CA GLY A 52 12.21 2.16 -3.13
C GLY A 52 12.37 2.84 -1.78
N SER A 53 11.71 3.97 -1.63
CA SER A 53 11.70 4.81 -0.42
C SER A 53 10.46 4.62 0.45
N GLY A 54 9.75 3.50 0.29
CA GLY A 54 8.65 3.12 1.18
C GLY A 54 9.14 2.75 2.59
N PRO A 55 8.23 2.34 3.51
CA PRO A 55 8.59 2.00 4.90
C PRO A 55 9.77 1.03 5.01
N SER A 56 9.77 -0.02 4.20
CA SER A 56 10.83 -1.05 4.19
C SER A 56 12.19 -0.46 3.79
N GLY A 57 12.22 0.32 2.69
CA GLY A 57 13.46 0.95 2.22
C GLY A 57 13.99 2.01 3.15
N LEU A 58 13.14 2.88 3.68
CA LEU A 58 13.54 3.92 4.64
C LEU A 58 14.12 3.32 5.93
N THR A 59 13.49 2.25 6.45
CA THR A 59 13.98 1.55 7.65
C THR A 59 15.33 0.92 7.39
N CYS A 60 15.48 0.13 6.32
CA CYS A 60 16.72 -0.52 5.94
C CYS A 60 17.84 0.51 5.74
N ALA A 61 17.56 1.58 4.99
CA ALA A 61 18.56 2.63 4.74
C ALA A 61 18.99 3.36 6.00
N GLY A 62 18.04 3.69 6.89
CA GLY A 62 18.35 4.34 8.16
C GLY A 62 19.20 3.50 9.08
N ASP A 63 18.89 2.20 9.18
CA ASP A 63 19.65 1.29 10.04
C ASP A 63 21.07 1.00 9.48
N LEU A 64 21.20 0.80 8.17
CA LEU A 64 22.50 0.66 7.53
C LEU A 64 23.36 1.93 7.68
N ALA A 65 22.77 3.10 7.54
CA ALA A 65 23.48 4.37 7.73
C ALA A 65 24.00 4.54 9.18
N LYS A 66 23.21 4.13 10.19
CA LYS A 66 23.66 4.11 11.60
C LYS A 66 24.85 3.17 11.82
N LEU A 67 24.96 2.10 11.02
CA LEU A 67 26.09 1.17 11.04
C LEU A 67 27.29 1.65 10.21
N GLY A 68 27.21 2.84 9.61
CA GLY A 68 28.31 3.46 8.88
C GLY A 68 28.41 3.10 7.39
N TYR A 69 27.40 2.45 6.82
CA TYR A 69 27.35 2.21 5.37
C TYR A 69 27.01 3.49 4.59
N GLU A 70 27.52 3.58 3.36
CA GLU A 70 27.16 4.64 2.41
C GLU A 70 25.91 4.22 1.63
N VAL A 71 24.75 4.72 2.04
CA VAL A 71 23.48 4.28 1.50
C VAL A 71 22.92 5.29 0.51
N THR A 72 22.46 4.78 -0.65
CA THR A 72 21.67 5.53 -1.62
C THR A 72 20.35 4.82 -1.85
N ILE A 73 19.24 5.55 -1.66
CA ILE A 73 17.90 5.09 -2.02
C ILE A 73 17.57 5.58 -3.43
N PHE A 74 17.13 4.67 -4.30
CA PHE A 74 16.59 4.97 -5.62
C PHE A 74 15.08 4.85 -5.59
N GLU A 75 14.38 5.94 -5.87
CA GLU A 75 12.92 6.04 -5.85
C GLU A 75 12.38 6.35 -7.24
N ALA A 76 11.39 5.57 -7.67
CA ALA A 76 10.78 5.75 -8.99
C ALA A 76 9.89 7.00 -9.11
N LEU A 77 9.33 7.45 -7.99
CA LEU A 77 8.45 8.61 -7.93
C LEU A 77 9.25 9.89 -7.62
N HIS A 78 8.66 11.03 -7.90
CA HIS A 78 9.27 12.35 -7.67
C HIS A 78 9.28 12.78 -6.19
N GLU A 79 8.51 12.12 -5.31
CA GLU A 79 8.54 12.31 -3.86
C GLU A 79 8.81 10.99 -3.14
N PRO A 80 9.71 10.97 -2.14
CA PRO A 80 9.98 9.78 -1.35
C PRO A 80 8.86 9.49 -0.33
N GLY A 81 8.84 8.25 0.17
CA GLY A 81 7.90 7.79 1.18
C GLY A 81 7.02 6.62 0.71
N GLY A 82 7.03 6.30 -0.59
CA GLY A 82 6.24 5.20 -1.14
C GLY A 82 4.75 5.31 -0.77
N VAL A 83 4.15 4.22 -0.30
CA VAL A 83 2.72 4.17 0.09
C VAL A 83 2.35 5.19 1.16
N LEU A 84 3.28 5.61 2.01
CA LEU A 84 3.05 6.65 3.01
C LEU A 84 2.71 7.98 2.35
N THR A 85 3.24 8.23 1.15
CA THR A 85 3.06 9.47 0.39
C THR A 85 1.93 9.35 -0.62
N TYR A 86 1.94 8.32 -1.47
CA TYR A 86 0.95 8.22 -2.54
C TYR A 86 -0.36 7.53 -2.13
N GLY A 87 -0.32 6.60 -1.17
CA GLY A 87 -1.46 5.71 -0.89
C GLY A 87 -2.31 6.16 0.31
N ILE A 88 -1.70 6.42 1.46
CA ILE A 88 -2.44 6.77 2.69
C ILE A 88 -2.92 8.22 2.61
N PRO A 89 -4.22 8.52 2.82
CA PRO A 89 -4.75 9.87 2.75
C PRO A 89 -4.17 10.83 3.80
N GLU A 90 -4.13 12.13 3.45
CA GLU A 90 -3.64 13.20 4.32
C GLU A 90 -4.34 13.23 5.68
N PHE A 91 -5.65 12.96 5.72
CA PHE A 91 -6.44 12.97 6.96
C PHE A 91 -6.11 11.81 7.92
N ARG A 92 -5.45 10.75 7.41
CA ARG A 92 -4.92 9.64 8.24
C ARG A 92 -3.44 9.82 8.58
N LEU A 93 -2.64 10.23 7.60
CA LEU A 93 -1.20 10.38 7.73
C LEU A 93 -0.73 11.67 7.07
N PRO A 94 -0.62 12.78 7.82
CA PRO A 94 -0.19 14.08 7.29
C PRO A 94 1.23 14.03 6.71
N LYS A 95 1.39 14.35 5.42
CA LYS A 95 2.67 14.23 4.71
C LYS A 95 3.69 15.22 5.23
N THR A 96 3.30 16.49 5.32
CA THR A 96 4.20 17.57 5.74
C THR A 96 4.60 17.44 7.20
N ARG A 97 3.67 17.04 8.06
CA ARG A 97 3.89 16.96 9.50
C ARG A 97 4.59 15.67 9.95
N VAL A 98 4.38 14.57 9.25
CA VAL A 98 4.86 13.24 9.67
C VAL A 98 5.84 12.64 8.68
N VAL A 99 5.40 12.39 7.42
CA VAL A 99 6.20 11.61 6.46
C VAL A 99 7.48 12.35 6.06
N ARG A 100 7.39 13.63 5.68
CA ARG A 100 8.56 14.41 5.29
C ARG A 100 9.60 14.55 6.39
N PRO A 101 9.26 14.85 7.66
CA PRO A 101 10.23 14.86 8.76
C PRO A 101 10.94 13.52 8.97
N GLU A 102 10.22 12.40 8.82
CA GLU A 102 10.85 11.06 8.93
C GLU A 102 11.85 10.82 7.79
N VAL A 103 11.49 11.17 6.55
CA VAL A 103 12.40 11.11 5.41
C VAL A 103 13.64 12.00 5.63
N GLU A 104 13.44 13.23 6.12
CA GLU A 104 14.55 14.14 6.42
C GLU A 104 15.43 13.62 7.56
N ASN A 105 14.89 12.91 8.54
CA ASN A 105 15.69 12.27 9.58
C ASN A 105 16.59 11.17 9.00
N VAL A 106 16.10 10.39 8.02
CA VAL A 106 16.91 9.41 7.30
C VAL A 106 18.03 10.10 6.51
N LYS A 107 17.75 11.19 5.82
CA LYS A 107 18.75 12.00 5.11
C LYS A 107 19.83 12.57 6.05
N LYS A 108 19.45 13.02 7.25
CA LYS A 108 20.40 13.52 8.27
C LYS A 108 21.41 12.47 8.73
N LEU A 109 21.09 11.17 8.61
CA LEU A 109 22.04 10.08 8.84
C LEU A 109 23.11 9.96 7.74
N GLY A 110 22.97 10.68 6.63
CA GLY A 110 23.86 10.66 5.49
C GLY A 110 23.34 9.83 4.31
N VAL A 111 22.13 9.32 4.39
CA VAL A 111 21.48 8.61 3.27
C VAL A 111 21.19 9.58 2.14
N LYS A 112 21.59 9.22 0.91
CA LYS A 112 21.20 9.90 -0.31
C LYS A 112 19.88 9.33 -0.80
N ILE A 113 19.01 10.18 -1.34
CA ILE A 113 17.76 9.77 -1.99
C ILE A 113 17.73 10.38 -3.37
N GLU A 114 17.69 9.53 -4.38
CA GLU A 114 17.58 9.89 -5.78
C GLU A 114 16.17 9.53 -6.28
N THR A 115 15.39 10.53 -6.60
CA THR A 115 14.02 10.39 -7.14
C THR A 115 14.04 10.29 -8.66
N ASP A 116 12.90 9.88 -9.25
CA ASP A 116 12.72 9.74 -10.69
C ASP A 116 13.67 8.72 -11.35
N VAL A 117 14.17 7.75 -10.54
CA VAL A 117 15.03 6.66 -10.99
C VAL A 117 14.28 5.34 -10.97
N ILE A 118 13.99 4.80 -12.14
CA ILE A 118 13.24 3.55 -12.30
C ILE A 118 14.22 2.41 -12.53
N ILE A 119 14.46 1.59 -11.52
CA ILE A 119 15.32 0.41 -11.62
C ILE A 119 14.74 -0.60 -12.60
N GLY A 120 15.58 -1.06 -13.52
CA GLY A 120 15.18 -1.88 -14.66
C GLY A 120 14.78 -1.07 -15.90
N LYS A 121 14.85 0.28 -15.85
CA LYS A 121 14.66 1.19 -16.98
C LYS A 121 15.75 2.25 -17.07
N SER A 122 15.93 3.06 -16.02
CA SER A 122 16.98 4.11 -15.97
C SER A 122 18.36 3.48 -15.73
N VAL A 123 18.41 2.50 -14.84
CA VAL A 123 19.60 1.73 -14.44
C VAL A 123 19.14 0.35 -13.97
N THR A 124 19.96 -0.65 -14.20
CA THR A 124 19.73 -2.04 -13.76
C THR A 124 20.44 -2.34 -12.42
N ILE A 125 20.06 -3.43 -11.75
CA ILE A 125 20.77 -3.90 -10.54
C ILE A 125 22.21 -4.28 -10.88
N ASP A 126 22.46 -4.89 -12.02
CA ASP A 126 23.80 -5.30 -12.44
C ASP A 126 24.70 -4.06 -12.68
N GLU A 127 24.22 -3.03 -13.36
CA GLU A 127 24.94 -1.77 -13.51
C GLU A 127 25.26 -1.10 -12.18
N LEU A 128 24.30 -1.08 -11.23
CA LEU A 128 24.56 -0.56 -9.87
C LEU A 128 25.70 -1.30 -9.18
N MET A 129 25.76 -2.63 -9.31
CA MET A 129 26.78 -3.44 -8.62
C MET A 129 28.13 -3.41 -9.34
N GLU A 130 28.14 -3.51 -10.66
CA GLU A 130 29.34 -3.69 -11.47
C GLU A 130 30.01 -2.34 -11.84
N GLU A 131 29.20 -1.32 -12.19
CA GLU A 131 29.71 -0.04 -12.69
C GLU A 131 29.71 1.05 -11.60
N GLU A 132 28.63 1.17 -10.81
CA GLU A 132 28.49 2.17 -9.76
C GLU A 132 29.17 1.78 -8.45
N GLY A 133 29.56 0.49 -8.31
CA GLY A 133 30.35 -0.05 -7.21
C GLY A 133 29.57 -0.33 -5.92
N PHE A 134 28.25 -0.45 -5.97
CA PHE A 134 27.46 -0.91 -4.84
C PHE A 134 27.77 -2.37 -4.52
N LYS A 135 28.00 -2.68 -3.24
CA LYS A 135 28.38 -4.02 -2.78
C LYS A 135 27.18 -4.88 -2.40
N ALA A 136 26.05 -4.26 -2.15
CA ALA A 136 24.79 -4.93 -1.91
C ALA A 136 23.63 -4.07 -2.38
N VAL A 137 22.51 -4.71 -2.71
CA VAL A 137 21.26 -4.09 -3.10
C VAL A 137 20.13 -4.63 -2.24
N PHE A 138 19.33 -3.74 -1.66
CA PHE A 138 18.07 -4.10 -0.97
C PHE A 138 16.87 -3.67 -1.80
N ILE A 139 15.97 -4.61 -2.10
CA ILE A 139 14.75 -4.34 -2.86
C ILE A 139 13.56 -4.19 -1.90
N GLY A 140 13.11 -2.95 -1.74
CA GLY A 140 11.93 -2.56 -0.96
C GLY A 140 10.87 -1.87 -1.82
N SER A 141 10.69 -2.31 -3.07
CA SER A 141 9.83 -1.68 -4.09
C SER A 141 8.33 -1.79 -3.83
N GLY A 142 7.93 -2.55 -2.81
CA GLY A 142 6.53 -2.74 -2.46
C GLY A 142 5.72 -3.54 -3.47
N ALA A 143 4.38 -3.41 -3.40
CA ALA A 143 3.42 -4.04 -4.28
C ALA A 143 2.37 -3.01 -4.72
N GLY A 144 2.61 -2.35 -5.85
CA GLY A 144 1.78 -1.25 -6.35
C GLY A 144 0.91 -1.61 -7.57
N LEU A 145 1.09 -2.81 -8.17
CA LEU A 145 0.33 -3.21 -9.36
C LEU A 145 -1.09 -3.66 -8.96
N PRO A 146 -2.15 -2.94 -9.36
CA PRO A 146 -3.51 -3.24 -8.95
C PRO A 146 -4.04 -4.53 -9.58
N LYS A 147 -5.00 -5.15 -8.90
CA LYS A 147 -5.76 -6.30 -9.41
C LYS A 147 -7.14 -5.86 -9.83
N PHE A 148 -7.62 -6.48 -10.90
CA PHE A 148 -8.95 -6.31 -11.47
C PHE A 148 -9.72 -7.63 -11.44
N MET A 149 -11.04 -7.59 -11.69
CA MET A 149 -11.91 -8.75 -11.64
C MET A 149 -11.95 -9.53 -12.96
N GLY A 150 -11.68 -8.85 -14.09
CA GLY A 150 -11.87 -9.40 -15.43
C GLY A 150 -13.33 -9.47 -15.86
N ILE A 151 -14.17 -8.56 -15.36
CA ILE A 151 -15.60 -8.47 -15.71
C ILE A 151 -15.84 -7.52 -16.89
N PRO A 152 -16.96 -7.68 -17.65
CA PRO A 152 -17.32 -6.75 -18.71
C PRO A 152 -17.41 -5.30 -18.21
N GLY A 153 -16.96 -4.37 -19.03
CA GLY A 153 -16.97 -2.92 -18.74
C GLY A 153 -15.86 -2.43 -17.81
N GLU A 154 -14.96 -3.28 -17.33
CA GLU A 154 -13.90 -2.92 -16.37
C GLU A 154 -12.84 -1.97 -16.94
N ASN A 155 -12.78 -1.79 -18.28
CA ASN A 155 -11.89 -0.85 -18.95
C ASN A 155 -12.57 0.47 -19.32
N ALA A 156 -13.79 0.71 -18.86
CA ALA A 156 -14.57 1.89 -19.18
C ALA A 156 -13.98 3.17 -18.53
N ASN A 157 -14.34 4.31 -19.10
CA ASN A 157 -14.10 5.62 -18.51
C ASN A 157 -14.87 5.75 -17.19
N GLY A 158 -14.21 6.17 -16.12
CA GLY A 158 -14.80 6.20 -14.76
C GLY A 158 -14.48 4.95 -13.94
N VAL A 159 -13.81 3.94 -14.51
CA VAL A 159 -13.24 2.82 -13.74
C VAL A 159 -11.78 3.12 -13.41
N LEU A 160 -11.44 3.08 -12.14
CA LEU A 160 -10.10 3.37 -11.63
C LEU A 160 -9.65 2.25 -10.68
N SER A 161 -8.36 2.04 -10.57
CA SER A 161 -7.84 1.31 -9.42
C SER A 161 -7.75 2.25 -8.20
N ALA A 162 -7.89 1.69 -6.99
CA ALA A 162 -7.71 2.47 -5.77
C ALA A 162 -6.31 3.10 -5.68
N ASN A 163 -5.27 2.40 -6.17
CA ASN A 163 -3.92 2.97 -6.21
C ASN A 163 -3.83 4.20 -7.11
N GLU A 164 -4.45 4.16 -8.30
CA GLU A 164 -4.49 5.31 -9.19
C GLU A 164 -5.26 6.47 -8.57
N TYR A 165 -6.46 6.21 -8.07
CA TYR A 165 -7.30 7.22 -7.44
C TYR A 165 -6.62 7.91 -6.25
N LEU A 166 -6.02 7.10 -5.36
CA LEU A 166 -5.31 7.62 -4.19
C LEU A 166 -4.00 8.32 -4.56
N THR A 167 -3.27 7.85 -5.57
CA THR A 167 -2.06 8.53 -6.06
C THR A 167 -2.40 9.91 -6.63
N ARG A 168 -3.44 10.02 -7.45
CA ARG A 168 -3.91 11.31 -7.97
C ARG A 168 -4.31 12.26 -6.85
N SER A 169 -5.00 11.76 -5.83
CA SER A 169 -5.46 12.57 -4.69
C SER A 169 -4.30 12.95 -3.75
N ASN A 170 -3.49 12.00 -3.32
CA ASN A 170 -2.50 12.21 -2.25
C ASN A 170 -1.17 12.77 -2.76
N LEU A 171 -0.55 12.13 -3.76
CA LEU A 171 0.74 12.52 -4.31
C LEU A 171 0.60 13.70 -5.28
N MET A 172 -0.34 13.57 -6.23
CA MET A 172 -0.54 14.55 -7.29
C MET A 172 -1.54 15.64 -6.93
N LYS A 173 -2.12 15.60 -5.73
CA LYS A 173 -2.96 16.65 -5.10
C LYS A 173 -4.12 17.12 -5.97
N ALA A 174 -4.77 16.18 -6.68
CA ALA A 174 -5.85 16.46 -7.63
C ALA A 174 -7.08 17.17 -7.01
N PHE A 175 -7.19 17.20 -5.69
CA PHE A 175 -8.25 17.93 -4.96
C PHE A 175 -7.98 19.44 -4.80
N ARG A 176 -6.81 19.93 -5.26
CA ARG A 176 -6.42 21.34 -5.12
C ARG A 176 -6.58 22.07 -6.44
N ASP A 177 -7.13 23.25 -6.41
CA ASP A 177 -7.34 24.10 -7.59
C ASP A 177 -6.04 24.66 -8.20
N ASP A 178 -4.93 24.65 -7.42
CA ASP A 178 -3.60 25.10 -7.86
C ASP A 178 -2.73 23.97 -8.45
N TYR A 179 -3.33 22.80 -8.72
CA TYR A 179 -2.70 21.64 -9.35
C TYR A 179 -3.48 21.21 -10.60
N ASP A 180 -2.76 20.99 -11.70
CA ASP A 180 -3.35 20.59 -13.00
C ASP A 180 -3.61 19.07 -13.10
N THR A 181 -3.60 18.35 -12.00
CA THR A 181 -3.84 16.90 -12.01
C THR A 181 -5.31 16.61 -12.30
N PRO A 182 -5.64 15.94 -13.42
CA PRO A 182 -7.01 15.59 -13.73
C PRO A 182 -7.51 14.53 -12.77
N ILE A 183 -8.69 14.77 -12.20
CA ILE A 183 -9.45 13.78 -11.46
C ILE A 183 -10.91 13.86 -11.89
N TYR A 184 -11.51 12.70 -12.16
CA TYR A 184 -12.95 12.62 -12.33
C TYR A 184 -13.60 12.47 -10.96
N LEU A 185 -14.37 13.47 -10.58
CA LEU A 185 -15.12 13.47 -9.32
C LEU A 185 -16.52 12.94 -9.63
N GLY A 186 -16.71 11.63 -9.43
CA GLY A 186 -18.04 11.03 -9.54
C GLY A 186 -18.98 11.54 -8.47
N LYS A 187 -20.27 11.54 -8.78
CA LYS A 187 -21.33 11.88 -7.79
C LYS A 187 -21.74 10.66 -6.98
N LYS A 188 -21.72 9.47 -7.62
CA LYS A 188 -22.03 8.19 -7.02
C LYS A 188 -20.91 7.20 -7.31
N VAL A 189 -20.17 6.85 -6.31
CA VAL A 189 -18.93 6.06 -6.42
C VAL A 189 -19.10 4.70 -5.77
N ALA A 190 -18.85 3.63 -6.52
CA ALA A 190 -18.70 2.29 -5.96
C ALA A 190 -17.23 1.96 -5.69
N ILE A 191 -16.93 1.53 -4.47
CA ILE A 191 -15.62 1.00 -4.08
C ILE A 191 -15.73 -0.52 -4.00
N VAL A 192 -15.09 -1.23 -4.89
CA VAL A 192 -15.13 -2.70 -4.93
C VAL A 192 -13.99 -3.27 -4.09
N GLY A 193 -14.33 -3.80 -2.93
CA GLY A 193 -13.38 -4.38 -1.97
C GLY A 193 -13.66 -3.98 -0.53
N GLY A 194 -12.98 -4.61 0.43
CA GLY A 194 -13.26 -4.42 1.86
C GLY A 194 -12.01 -4.27 2.72
N GLY A 195 -10.85 -3.96 2.13
CA GLY A 195 -9.59 -3.75 2.86
C GLY A 195 -9.38 -2.30 3.31
N ASN A 196 -8.27 -2.03 4.02
CA ASN A 196 -7.92 -0.68 4.46
C ASN A 196 -7.81 0.31 3.29
N VAL A 197 -7.31 -0.15 2.12
CA VAL A 197 -7.22 0.68 0.92
C VAL A 197 -8.61 1.05 0.39
N ALA A 198 -9.59 0.13 0.51
CA ALA A 198 -10.99 0.43 0.17
C ALA A 198 -11.59 1.50 1.10
N MET A 199 -11.30 1.43 2.39
CA MET A 199 -11.72 2.45 3.36
C MET A 199 -11.08 3.81 3.05
N ASP A 200 -9.80 3.82 2.69
CA ASP A 200 -9.09 5.05 2.29
C ASP A 200 -9.68 5.68 1.03
N ALA A 201 -9.95 4.87 0.00
CA ALA A 201 -10.57 5.34 -1.23
C ALA A 201 -12.00 5.84 -0.99
N ALA A 202 -12.79 5.10 -0.21
CA ALA A 202 -14.17 5.46 0.12
C ALA A 202 -14.26 6.80 0.88
N ARG A 203 -13.47 6.95 1.94
CA ARG A 203 -13.45 8.19 2.72
C ARG A 203 -12.89 9.37 1.93
N THR A 204 -11.94 9.12 1.01
CA THR A 204 -11.44 10.16 0.10
C THR A 204 -12.54 10.62 -0.86
N ALA A 205 -13.25 9.69 -1.52
CA ALA A 205 -14.34 10.03 -2.44
C ALA A 205 -15.49 10.76 -1.73
N LEU A 206 -15.87 10.30 -0.54
CA LEU A 206 -16.90 10.96 0.27
C LEU A 206 -16.52 12.40 0.63
N ARG A 207 -15.26 12.63 1.04
CA ARG A 207 -14.74 13.98 1.37
C ARG A 207 -14.65 14.89 0.16
N LEU A 208 -14.56 14.33 -1.05
CA LEU A 208 -14.62 15.06 -2.32
C LEU A 208 -16.05 15.29 -2.79
N GLY A 209 -17.08 14.87 -2.02
CA GLY A 209 -18.48 15.20 -2.22
C GLY A 209 -19.33 14.12 -2.89
N ALA A 210 -18.80 12.90 -3.07
CA ALA A 210 -19.57 11.80 -3.64
C ALA A 210 -20.47 11.09 -2.61
N GLU A 211 -21.58 10.49 -3.09
CA GLU A 211 -22.25 9.39 -2.41
C GLU A 211 -21.42 8.12 -2.66
N VAL A 212 -21.07 7.39 -1.60
CA VAL A 212 -20.10 6.30 -1.70
C VAL A 212 -20.66 4.98 -1.20
N HIS A 213 -20.57 3.96 -2.06
CA HIS A 213 -20.96 2.58 -1.81
C HIS A 213 -19.74 1.66 -1.76
N VAL A 214 -19.51 1.01 -0.63
CA VAL A 214 -18.51 -0.07 -0.52
C VAL A 214 -19.17 -1.39 -0.83
N VAL A 215 -18.82 -1.97 -1.97
CA VAL A 215 -19.37 -3.25 -2.45
C VAL A 215 -18.42 -4.38 -2.07
N TYR A 216 -18.91 -5.31 -1.24
CA TYR A 216 -18.10 -6.38 -0.71
C TYR A 216 -18.83 -7.73 -0.69
N ARG A 217 -18.18 -8.76 -1.23
CA ARG A 217 -18.76 -10.09 -1.45
C ARG A 217 -19.01 -10.95 -0.20
N ARG A 218 -18.54 -10.51 0.98
CA ARG A 218 -18.76 -11.20 2.26
C ARG A 218 -19.48 -10.28 3.24
N SER A 219 -19.69 -10.76 4.47
CA SER A 219 -20.30 -9.95 5.52
C SER A 219 -19.29 -9.03 6.20
N GLU A 220 -19.77 -8.21 7.12
CA GLU A 220 -18.95 -7.30 7.91
C GLU A 220 -17.88 -8.01 8.73
N ALA A 221 -18.22 -9.18 9.27
CA ALA A 221 -17.30 -9.97 10.09
C ALA A 221 -16.05 -10.47 9.30
N GLU A 222 -16.16 -10.59 7.99
CA GLU A 222 -15.06 -10.99 7.11
C GLU A 222 -14.34 -9.81 6.43
N LEU A 223 -14.69 -8.55 6.75
CA LEU A 223 -13.96 -7.41 6.23
C LEU A 223 -12.49 -7.46 6.66
N PRO A 224 -11.53 -7.41 5.72
CA PRO A 224 -10.12 -7.42 6.07
C PRO A 224 -9.61 -6.07 6.57
N ALA A 225 -10.40 -5.00 6.43
CA ALA A 225 -10.09 -3.69 7.00
C ALA A 225 -10.12 -3.74 8.55
N ARG A 226 -9.35 -2.87 9.17
CA ARG A 226 -9.42 -2.67 10.62
C ARG A 226 -10.81 -2.23 11.03
N ALA A 227 -11.33 -2.79 12.12
CA ALA A 227 -12.65 -2.44 12.63
C ALA A 227 -12.82 -0.92 12.87
N GLU A 228 -11.77 -0.26 13.37
CA GLU A 228 -11.73 1.19 13.58
C GLU A 228 -11.90 1.98 12.26
N GLU A 229 -11.27 1.53 11.15
CA GLU A 229 -11.41 2.18 9.85
C GLU A 229 -12.79 1.98 9.23
N VAL A 230 -13.37 0.79 9.42
CA VAL A 230 -14.76 0.52 9.02
C VAL A 230 -15.73 1.39 9.82
N HIS A 231 -15.50 1.52 11.13
CA HIS A 231 -16.32 2.39 11.99
C HIS A 231 -16.26 3.85 11.54
N HIS A 232 -15.06 4.40 11.31
CA HIS A 232 -14.88 5.76 10.81
C HIS A 232 -15.57 5.98 9.45
N ALA A 233 -15.46 5.00 8.52
CA ALA A 233 -16.12 5.11 7.22
C ALA A 233 -17.64 5.18 7.36
N LYS A 234 -18.23 4.38 8.26
CA LYS A 234 -19.66 4.41 8.58
C LYS A 234 -20.10 5.72 9.23
N GLU A 235 -19.33 6.21 10.21
CA GLU A 235 -19.61 7.48 10.88
C GLU A 235 -19.59 8.66 9.90
N GLU A 236 -18.72 8.63 8.90
CA GLU A 236 -18.63 9.66 7.86
C GLU A 236 -19.77 9.54 6.82
N GLY A 237 -20.51 8.44 6.78
CA GLY A 237 -21.68 8.26 5.92
C GLY A 237 -21.46 7.35 4.71
N VAL A 238 -20.39 6.55 4.68
CA VAL A 238 -20.19 5.53 3.63
C VAL A 238 -21.23 4.43 3.75
N ILE A 239 -21.86 4.09 2.65
CA ILE A 239 -22.87 3.02 2.54
C ILE A 239 -22.13 1.69 2.27
N PHE A 240 -22.55 0.61 2.96
CA PHE A 240 -21.95 -0.71 2.78
C PHE A 240 -22.94 -1.69 2.17
N ASP A 241 -22.71 -2.05 0.91
CA ASP A 241 -23.41 -3.11 0.19
C ASP A 241 -22.65 -4.43 0.37
N LEU A 242 -22.90 -5.07 1.52
CA LEU A 242 -22.29 -6.33 1.89
C LEU A 242 -22.99 -7.51 1.22
N LEU A 243 -22.33 -8.69 1.18
CA LEU A 243 -22.83 -9.88 0.50
C LEU A 243 -23.23 -9.58 -0.95
N THR A 244 -22.41 -8.76 -1.61
CA THR A 244 -22.68 -8.24 -2.96
C THR A 244 -21.38 -8.29 -3.77
N ASN A 245 -21.47 -8.87 -4.97
CA ASN A 245 -20.32 -9.04 -5.87
C ASN A 245 -20.61 -8.42 -7.24
N PRO A 246 -19.73 -7.57 -7.80
CA PRO A 246 -19.90 -7.05 -9.15
C PRO A 246 -19.84 -8.17 -10.20
N VAL A 247 -20.66 -8.02 -11.24
CA VAL A 247 -20.76 -8.95 -12.37
C VAL A 247 -20.43 -8.26 -13.68
N GLU A 248 -20.86 -7.00 -13.84
CA GLU A 248 -20.69 -6.21 -15.05
C GLU A 248 -20.72 -4.72 -14.70
N ILE A 249 -19.96 -3.91 -15.42
CA ILE A 249 -20.02 -2.45 -15.37
C ILE A 249 -20.74 -1.96 -16.62
N LEU A 250 -21.81 -1.19 -16.43
CA LEU A 250 -22.64 -0.64 -17.51
C LEU A 250 -22.07 0.70 -17.97
N THR A 251 -22.09 0.93 -19.28
CA THR A 251 -21.56 2.14 -19.89
C THR A 251 -22.57 2.80 -20.84
N ASP A 252 -22.36 4.07 -21.11
CA ASP A 252 -23.03 4.78 -22.18
C ASP A 252 -22.33 4.57 -23.55
N GLU A 253 -22.80 5.28 -24.58
CA GLU A 253 -22.26 5.25 -25.95
C GLU A 253 -20.82 5.81 -26.09
N ASN A 254 -20.33 6.50 -25.06
CA ASN A 254 -18.98 7.06 -24.98
C ASN A 254 -18.06 6.29 -24.03
N ASP A 255 -18.45 5.07 -23.66
CA ASP A 255 -17.77 4.21 -22.70
C ASP A 255 -17.61 4.83 -21.28
N TRP A 256 -18.51 5.70 -20.86
CA TRP A 256 -18.57 6.19 -19.48
C TRP A 256 -19.48 5.32 -18.61
N VAL A 257 -19.03 5.07 -17.38
CA VAL A 257 -19.81 4.31 -16.39
C VAL A 257 -21.17 4.96 -16.11
N THR A 258 -22.22 4.16 -16.18
CA THR A 258 -23.60 4.57 -15.87
C THR A 258 -24.24 3.72 -14.78
N GLY A 259 -23.63 2.61 -14.42
CA GLY A 259 -24.10 1.71 -13.39
C GLY A 259 -23.24 0.47 -13.25
N MET A 260 -23.54 -0.35 -12.27
CA MET A 260 -22.87 -1.62 -12.02
C MET A 260 -23.89 -2.70 -11.70
N VAL A 261 -23.89 -3.78 -12.49
CA VAL A 261 -24.66 -4.98 -12.18
C VAL A 261 -23.94 -5.76 -11.09
N VAL A 262 -24.68 -6.09 -10.05
CA VAL A 262 -24.16 -6.83 -8.90
C VAL A 262 -25.05 -8.03 -8.59
N ARG A 263 -24.45 -9.07 -8.00
CA ARG A 263 -25.11 -10.30 -7.58
C ARG A 263 -25.06 -10.44 -6.07
N LYS A 264 -26.17 -10.88 -5.47
CA LYS A 264 -26.20 -11.23 -4.04
C LYS A 264 -25.35 -12.46 -3.77
N MET A 265 -24.72 -12.46 -2.61
CA MET A 265 -23.88 -13.55 -2.14
C MET A 265 -24.45 -14.12 -0.83
N GLU A 266 -24.17 -15.38 -0.60
CA GLU A 266 -24.36 -16.06 0.69
C GLU A 266 -23.00 -16.54 1.21
N LEU A 267 -22.92 -16.81 2.52
CA LEU A 267 -21.72 -17.34 3.14
C LEU A 267 -21.84 -18.86 3.29
N GLY A 268 -20.98 -19.60 2.61
CA GLY A 268 -20.81 -21.03 2.77
C GLY A 268 -19.96 -21.41 3.98
N GLU A 269 -19.44 -22.63 3.96
CA GLU A 269 -18.59 -23.16 5.02
C GLU A 269 -17.25 -22.40 5.13
N PRO A 270 -16.66 -22.33 6.34
CA PRO A 270 -15.35 -21.74 6.56
C PRO A 270 -14.25 -22.47 5.78
N ASP A 271 -13.32 -21.72 5.22
CA ASP A 271 -12.08 -22.25 4.63
C ASP A 271 -11.03 -22.60 5.71
N ALA A 272 -9.86 -23.09 5.30
CA ALA A 272 -8.77 -23.45 6.22
C ALA A 272 -8.26 -22.27 7.08
N SER A 273 -8.56 -21.02 6.69
CA SER A 273 -8.25 -19.81 7.46
C SER A 273 -9.39 -19.40 8.43
N GLY A 274 -10.48 -20.15 8.47
CA GLY A 274 -11.68 -19.82 9.24
C GLY A 274 -12.60 -18.78 8.58
N ARG A 275 -12.31 -18.33 7.36
CA ARG A 275 -13.12 -17.35 6.63
C ARG A 275 -14.14 -18.06 5.76
N ARG A 276 -15.39 -17.65 5.87
CA ARG A 276 -16.49 -18.25 5.10
C ARG A 276 -16.39 -17.87 3.62
N ARG A 277 -16.53 -18.89 2.75
CA ARG A 277 -16.46 -18.71 1.30
C ARG A 277 -17.74 -18.01 0.81
N PRO A 278 -17.64 -16.94 -0.01
CA PRO A 278 -18.82 -16.36 -0.66
C PRO A 278 -19.35 -17.30 -1.75
N VAL A 279 -20.65 -17.50 -1.79
CA VAL A 279 -21.39 -18.32 -2.76
C VAL A 279 -22.39 -17.42 -3.46
N GLU A 280 -22.47 -17.51 -4.78
CA GLU A 280 -23.40 -16.71 -5.57
C GLU A 280 -24.84 -17.20 -5.41
N VAL A 281 -25.78 -16.26 -5.31
CA VAL A 281 -27.22 -16.55 -5.35
C VAL A 281 -27.69 -16.35 -6.78
N GLU A 282 -28.00 -17.45 -7.46
CA GLU A 282 -28.46 -17.41 -8.86
C GLU A 282 -29.74 -16.58 -9.02
N GLY A 283 -29.80 -15.80 -10.11
CA GLY A 283 -30.98 -14.97 -10.44
C GLY A 283 -31.20 -13.78 -9.53
N SER A 284 -30.23 -13.41 -8.71
CA SER A 284 -30.32 -12.28 -7.76
C SER A 284 -29.66 -10.99 -8.26
N ASP A 285 -29.36 -10.92 -9.56
CA ASP A 285 -28.67 -9.77 -10.16
C ASP A 285 -29.55 -8.52 -10.09
N TYR A 286 -28.95 -7.39 -9.74
CA TYR A 286 -29.58 -6.07 -9.73
C TYR A 286 -28.55 -4.99 -10.07
N THR A 287 -29.02 -3.80 -10.42
CA THR A 287 -28.15 -2.69 -10.78
C THR A 287 -28.03 -1.69 -9.64
N ILE A 288 -26.80 -1.26 -9.36
CA ILE A 288 -26.49 -0.08 -8.54
C ILE A 288 -26.18 1.07 -9.49
N ASP A 289 -26.86 2.21 -9.30
CA ASP A 289 -26.67 3.43 -10.06
C ASP A 289 -25.40 4.15 -9.58
N VAL A 290 -24.35 4.09 -10.37
CA VAL A 290 -23.03 4.69 -10.09
C VAL A 290 -22.43 5.25 -11.37
N ASP A 291 -21.63 6.30 -11.25
CA ASP A 291 -20.91 6.95 -12.36
C ASP A 291 -19.38 6.75 -12.26
N THR A 292 -18.91 6.15 -11.18
CA THR A 292 -17.50 5.85 -10.95
C THR A 292 -17.36 4.53 -10.20
N VAL A 293 -16.42 3.69 -10.63
CA VAL A 293 -16.08 2.44 -9.95
C VAL A 293 -14.59 2.42 -9.60
N ILE A 294 -14.27 2.19 -8.34
CA ILE A 294 -12.89 2.12 -7.85
C ILE A 294 -12.58 0.70 -7.39
N MET A 295 -11.71 0.01 -8.14
CA MET A 295 -11.28 -1.35 -7.82
C MET A 295 -10.25 -1.35 -6.71
N SER A 296 -10.58 -1.97 -5.56
CA SER A 296 -9.75 -2.06 -4.35
C SER A 296 -9.53 -3.51 -3.91
N LEU A 297 -9.12 -4.36 -4.86
CA LEU A 297 -9.02 -5.82 -4.72
C LEU A 297 -7.63 -6.30 -4.25
N GLY A 298 -6.77 -5.38 -3.87
CA GLY A 298 -5.38 -5.65 -3.51
C GLY A 298 -4.43 -5.45 -4.67
N THR A 299 -3.16 -5.70 -4.40
CA THR A 299 -2.06 -5.39 -5.32
C THR A 299 -1.09 -6.58 -5.44
N SER A 300 -0.17 -6.49 -6.37
CA SER A 300 0.96 -7.39 -6.52
C SER A 300 2.24 -6.58 -6.80
N PRO A 301 3.44 -7.15 -6.56
CA PRO A 301 4.69 -6.52 -6.94
C PRO A 301 4.76 -6.27 -8.44
N ASN A 302 5.38 -5.14 -8.83
CA ASN A 302 5.66 -4.86 -10.24
C ASN A 302 6.76 -5.82 -10.72
N PRO A 303 6.55 -6.58 -11.82
CA PRO A 303 7.51 -7.54 -12.31
C PRO A 303 8.75 -6.91 -12.99
N LEU A 304 8.79 -5.59 -13.15
CA LEU A 304 9.86 -4.90 -13.88
C LEU A 304 11.24 -5.30 -13.33
N ILE A 305 11.46 -5.18 -12.03
CA ILE A 305 12.77 -5.48 -11.41
C ILE A 305 13.16 -6.95 -11.64
N SER A 306 12.25 -7.89 -11.36
CA SER A 306 12.55 -9.31 -11.54
C SER A 306 12.74 -9.72 -13.01
N SER A 307 12.04 -9.08 -13.94
CA SER A 307 12.16 -9.37 -15.37
C SER A 307 13.41 -8.77 -16.03
N THR A 308 14.04 -7.80 -15.39
CA THR A 308 15.26 -7.13 -15.88
C THR A 308 16.52 -7.49 -15.08
N THR A 309 16.41 -8.44 -14.14
CA THR A 309 17.51 -8.86 -13.27
C THR A 309 17.69 -10.37 -13.37
N GLU A 310 18.72 -10.82 -14.07
CA GLU A 310 19.02 -12.26 -14.22
C GLU A 310 19.36 -12.90 -12.86
N GLY A 311 18.81 -14.11 -12.63
CA GLY A 311 19.02 -14.84 -11.37
C GLY A 311 18.16 -14.40 -10.19
N LEU A 312 17.29 -13.40 -10.35
CA LEU A 312 16.32 -12.98 -9.34
C LEU A 312 14.98 -13.68 -9.56
N GLU A 313 14.70 -14.70 -8.75
CA GLU A 313 13.49 -15.52 -8.88
C GLU A 313 12.29 -14.95 -8.13
N THR A 314 11.10 -15.28 -8.63
CA THR A 314 9.81 -14.93 -8.01
C THR A 314 8.94 -16.15 -7.81
N ASN A 315 8.04 -16.11 -6.84
CA ASN A 315 7.05 -17.15 -6.61
C ASN A 315 5.84 -16.99 -7.58
N LYS A 316 4.87 -17.90 -7.47
CA LYS A 316 3.65 -17.90 -8.31
C LYS A 316 2.79 -16.63 -8.19
N TRP A 317 2.98 -15.80 -7.15
CA TRP A 317 2.30 -14.51 -6.95
C TRP A 317 3.15 -13.32 -7.40
N LYS A 318 4.28 -13.58 -8.08
CA LYS A 318 5.25 -12.58 -8.55
C LYS A 318 5.98 -11.84 -7.41
N CYS A 319 5.95 -12.37 -6.19
CA CYS A 319 6.76 -11.86 -5.09
C CYS A 319 8.19 -12.40 -5.21
N ILE A 320 9.18 -11.58 -4.90
CA ILE A 320 10.59 -11.98 -4.90
C ILE A 320 10.80 -13.08 -3.85
N ILE A 321 11.49 -14.16 -4.23
CA ILE A 321 11.85 -15.20 -3.29
C ILE A 321 13.02 -14.71 -2.44
N ALA A 322 12.79 -14.63 -1.12
CA ALA A 322 13.82 -14.24 -0.16
C ALA A 322 13.73 -15.13 1.09
N ASP A 323 14.88 -15.37 1.70
CA ASP A 323 14.98 -16.08 2.97
C ASP A 323 14.35 -15.25 4.09
N GLU A 324 13.43 -15.85 4.84
CA GLU A 324 12.66 -15.16 5.89
C GLU A 324 13.52 -14.69 7.07
N THR A 325 14.72 -15.25 7.26
CA THR A 325 15.58 -14.95 8.41
C THR A 325 16.55 -13.80 8.15
N ASN A 326 16.96 -13.61 6.88
CA ASN A 326 18.01 -12.67 6.54
C ASN A 326 17.72 -11.81 5.30
N GLY A 327 16.57 -12.02 4.63
CA GLY A 327 16.16 -11.29 3.44
C GLY A 327 16.95 -11.59 2.16
N LYS A 328 17.85 -12.61 2.16
CA LYS A 328 18.69 -12.94 1.01
C LYS A 328 17.85 -13.52 -0.13
N THR A 329 18.01 -12.99 -1.33
CA THR A 329 17.33 -13.49 -2.55
C THR A 329 18.14 -14.60 -3.23
N THR A 330 17.64 -15.09 -4.36
CA THR A 330 18.35 -16.07 -5.21
C THR A 330 19.56 -15.45 -5.94
N LYS A 331 19.63 -14.10 -6.04
CA LYS A 331 20.78 -13.39 -6.64
C LYS A 331 21.77 -12.96 -5.56
N GLU A 332 23.04 -13.29 -5.77
CA GLU A 332 24.10 -12.94 -4.80
C GLU A 332 24.23 -11.42 -4.62
N GLY A 333 24.41 -10.97 -3.38
CA GLY A 333 24.52 -9.55 -3.04
C GLY A 333 23.19 -8.79 -3.08
N VAL A 334 22.07 -9.47 -3.41
CA VAL A 334 20.73 -8.86 -3.51
C VAL A 334 19.83 -9.40 -2.40
N TYR A 335 19.21 -8.49 -1.69
CA TYR A 335 18.29 -8.73 -0.58
C TYR A 335 16.94 -8.11 -0.90
N ALA A 336 15.88 -8.61 -0.28
CA ALA A 336 14.55 -8.04 -0.47
C ALA A 336 13.72 -8.12 0.81
N GLY A 337 12.75 -7.20 0.95
CA GLY A 337 11.85 -7.18 2.08
C GLY A 337 10.57 -6.35 1.82
N GLY A 338 9.67 -6.36 2.80
CA GLY A 338 8.37 -5.71 2.69
C GLY A 338 7.45 -6.38 1.66
N ASP A 339 6.51 -5.63 1.08
CA ASP A 339 5.49 -6.14 0.17
C ASP A 339 6.04 -6.68 -1.17
N ALA A 340 7.31 -6.41 -1.49
CA ALA A 340 7.98 -7.01 -2.64
C ALA A 340 8.21 -8.54 -2.46
N VAL A 341 8.31 -9.01 -1.21
CA VAL A 341 8.52 -10.42 -0.83
C VAL A 341 7.23 -11.07 -0.35
N THR A 342 6.48 -10.37 0.50
CA THR A 342 5.22 -10.85 1.05
C THR A 342 4.15 -9.85 0.76
N VAL A 343 3.26 -10.14 -0.22
CA VAL A 343 2.09 -9.28 -0.42
C VAL A 343 1.32 -9.20 0.89
N SER A 344 1.12 -7.99 1.37
CA SER A 344 0.58 -7.59 2.68
C SER A 344 -0.81 -8.16 2.99
N TYR A 345 -0.95 -9.44 3.05
CA TYR A 345 -2.26 -10.04 3.40
C TYR A 345 -2.26 -10.90 4.64
N THR A 346 -1.12 -11.34 5.17
CA THR A 346 -1.21 -12.26 6.32
C THR A 346 0.01 -12.38 7.23
N HIS A 347 1.22 -12.00 6.85
CA HIS A 347 2.38 -12.32 7.69
C HIS A 347 3.43 -11.21 7.71
N LEU A 348 3.11 -10.08 8.34
CA LEU A 348 4.13 -9.39 9.08
C LEU A 348 4.39 -10.24 10.33
N ARG A 349 5.22 -11.26 10.20
CA ARG A 349 5.94 -11.75 11.38
C ARG A 349 6.88 -10.61 11.77
N ALA A 350 6.56 -9.92 12.85
CA ALA A 350 7.55 -9.16 13.57
C ALA A 350 8.69 -10.15 13.84
N HIS A 351 9.89 -9.86 13.34
CA HIS A 351 11.07 -10.59 13.79
C HIS A 351 11.13 -10.40 15.29
N GLU A 352 11.01 -11.50 16.01
CA GLU A 352 11.35 -11.56 17.41
C GLU A 352 12.88 -11.40 17.45
N THR A 353 13.34 -10.19 17.77
CA THR A 353 14.68 -9.94 18.30
C THR A 353 14.61 -9.99 19.80
#